data_4058c1e0cc1c3ee012ff8ea841a01cfc
#
_entry.id   4058c1e0cc1c3ee012ff8ea841a01cfc
#
_cell.length_a   1.000
_cell.length_b   1.000
_cell.length_c   1.000
_cell.angle_alpha   90.00
_cell.angle_beta   90.00
_cell.angle_gamma   90.00
#
_symmetry.space_group_name_H-M   'P 1'
#
loop_
_entity.id
_entity.type
_entity.pdbx_description
1 polymer ?
#
loop_
_entity_poly.entity_id
_entity_poly.type
_entity_poly.pdbx_seq_one_letter_code
_entity_poly.pdbx_strand_id
1 'polypeptide(L)'
;MGDGSRIPKDAPRIAAMGDVDELNSVIGLLLTEDLPADLRADLLTIQHDLFDMGAELCIPGHTAVTQDQIAHLDTRLAHYNATLAPLREF
;
A
#
# COMPACT_ATOMS: atom_id res chain seq x y z
N MET A 1 21.30 2.55 18.59
CA MET A 1 21.53 1.28 19.28
C MET A 1 22.49 1.49 20.45
N GLY A 2 22.03 1.20 21.65
CA GLY A 2 22.78 1.51 22.85
C GLY A 2 24.03 0.67 23.09
N ASP A 3 24.16 -0.41 22.39
CA ASP A 3 25.30 -1.33 22.53
C ASP A 3 26.40 -1.06 21.49
N GLY A 4 26.30 0.03 20.77
CA GLY A 4 27.28 0.38 19.75
C GLY A 4 27.07 -0.30 18.42
N SER A 5 26.05 -1.14 18.27
CA SER A 5 25.79 -1.73 16.97
C SER A 5 25.29 -0.68 15.98
N ARG A 6 25.58 -0.91 14.73
CA ARG A 6 25.17 0.01 13.66
C ARG A 6 23.80 -0.36 13.14
N ILE A 7 22.98 0.67 12.88
CA ILE A 7 21.75 0.48 12.12
C ILE A 7 22.14 0.30 10.67
N PRO A 8 21.70 -0.80 9.99
CA PRO A 8 21.97 -0.98 8.57
C PRO A 8 21.41 0.19 7.75
N LYS A 9 22.13 0.58 6.71
CA LYS A 9 21.68 1.67 5.82
C LYS A 9 20.34 1.39 5.17
N ASP A 10 19.99 0.10 5.00
CA ASP A 10 18.75 -0.34 4.40
C ASP A 10 17.64 -0.64 5.42
N ALA A 11 17.85 -0.35 6.71
CA ALA A 11 16.84 -0.60 7.73
C ALA A 11 15.51 0.09 7.47
N PRO A 12 15.46 1.37 7.02
CA PRO A 12 14.19 1.99 6.67
C PRO A 12 13.49 1.30 5.50
N ARG A 13 14.24 0.78 4.54
CA ARG A 13 13.70 0.03 3.41
C ARG A 13 13.11 -1.30 3.87
N ILE A 14 13.80 -2.00 4.77
CA ILE A 14 13.31 -3.27 5.33
C ILE A 14 12.02 -3.03 6.14
N ALA A 15 11.97 -1.97 6.93
CA ALA A 15 10.77 -1.60 7.68
C ALA A 15 9.60 -1.31 6.73
N ALA A 16 9.84 -0.58 5.64
CA ALA A 16 8.82 -0.30 4.64
C ALA A 16 8.31 -1.58 3.97
N MET A 17 9.20 -2.52 3.67
CA MET A 17 8.81 -3.82 3.13
C MET A 17 7.89 -4.57 4.08
N GLY A 18 8.20 -4.56 5.38
CA GLY A 18 7.35 -5.17 6.39
C GLY A 18 5.97 -4.52 6.44
N ASP A 19 5.91 -3.20 6.37
CA ASP A 19 4.64 -2.46 6.36
C ASP A 19 3.81 -2.80 5.12
N VAL A 20 4.43 -2.89 3.96
CA VAL A 20 3.75 -3.27 2.72
C VAL A 20 3.19 -4.69 2.82
N ASP A 21 3.96 -5.63 3.34
CA ASP A 21 3.52 -7.00 3.51
C ASP A 21 2.35 -7.10 4.48
N GLU A 22 2.42 -6.36 5.59
CA GLU A 22 1.34 -6.33 6.57
C GLU A 22 0.05 -5.77 5.97
N LEU A 23 0.13 -4.66 5.26
CA LEU A 23 -1.02 -4.06 4.60
C LEU A 23 -1.59 -5.02 3.56
N ASN A 24 -0.75 -5.66 2.76
CA ASN A 24 -1.19 -6.61 1.75
C ASN A 24 -1.92 -7.81 2.38
N SER A 25 -1.44 -8.28 3.52
CA SER A 25 -2.09 -9.36 4.26
C SER A 25 -3.46 -8.94 4.80
N VAL A 26 -3.58 -7.71 5.31
CA VAL A 26 -4.85 -7.17 5.79
C VAL A 26 -5.86 -7.07 4.63
N ILE A 27 -5.42 -6.60 3.47
CA ILE A 27 -6.27 -6.53 2.28
C ILE A 27 -6.69 -7.94 1.85
N GLY A 28 -5.79 -8.91 1.89
CA GLY A 28 -6.11 -10.30 1.59
C GLY A 28 -7.20 -10.86 2.51
N LEU A 29 -7.11 -10.55 3.79
CA LEU A 29 -8.12 -10.95 4.76
C LEU A 29 -9.47 -10.28 4.47
N LEU A 30 -9.44 -8.98 4.16
CA LEU A 30 -10.65 -8.22 3.82
C LEU A 30 -11.33 -8.78 2.57
N LEU A 31 -10.57 -9.25 1.60
CA LEU A 31 -11.10 -9.84 0.36
C LEU A 31 -11.83 -11.17 0.58
N THR A 32 -11.72 -11.78 1.77
CA THR A 32 -12.52 -12.96 2.11
C THR A 32 -13.96 -12.61 2.50
N GLU A 33 -14.22 -11.33 2.75
CA GLU A 33 -15.55 -10.86 3.10
C GLU A 33 -16.42 -10.66 1.86
N ASP A 34 -17.73 -10.54 2.09
CA ASP A 34 -18.69 -10.25 1.05
C ASP A 34 -18.69 -8.74 0.79
N LEU A 35 -18.00 -8.31 -0.26
CA LEU A 35 -17.80 -6.91 -0.57
C LEU A 35 -18.54 -6.53 -1.86
N PRO A 36 -18.97 -5.27 -2.01
CA PRO A 36 -19.45 -4.77 -3.30
C PRO A 36 -18.41 -5.03 -4.39
N ALA A 37 -18.87 -5.32 -5.60
CA ALA A 37 -18.00 -5.73 -6.70
C ALA A 37 -16.96 -4.67 -7.06
N ASP A 38 -17.35 -3.39 -7.04
CA ASP A 38 -16.43 -2.29 -7.36
C ASP A 38 -15.36 -2.12 -6.29
N LEU A 39 -15.72 -2.26 -5.02
CA LEU A 39 -14.76 -2.21 -3.92
C LEU A 39 -13.80 -3.38 -3.99
N ARG A 40 -14.30 -4.59 -4.27
CA ARG A 40 -13.46 -5.76 -4.44
C ARG A 40 -12.44 -5.57 -5.57
N ALA A 41 -12.89 -5.04 -6.70
CA ALA A 41 -12.00 -4.77 -7.83
C ALA A 41 -10.91 -3.76 -7.47
N ASP A 42 -11.25 -2.71 -6.75
CA ASP A 42 -10.29 -1.70 -6.32
C ASP A 42 -9.28 -2.28 -5.33
N LEU A 43 -9.72 -3.10 -4.39
CA LEU A 43 -8.82 -3.73 -3.42
C LEU A 43 -7.85 -4.71 -4.10
N LEU A 44 -8.31 -5.44 -5.12
CA LEU A 44 -7.43 -6.31 -5.91
C LEU A 44 -6.38 -5.51 -6.65
N THR A 45 -6.75 -4.37 -7.23
CA THR A 45 -5.81 -3.48 -7.89
C THR A 45 -4.78 -2.95 -6.91
N ILE A 46 -5.22 -2.51 -5.72
CA ILE A 46 -4.31 -2.02 -4.68
C ILE A 46 -3.35 -3.12 -4.24
N GLN A 47 -3.83 -4.35 -4.10
CA GLN A 47 -2.98 -5.48 -3.74
C GLN A 47 -1.89 -5.71 -4.78
N HIS A 48 -2.23 -5.59 -6.06
CA HIS A 48 -1.29 -5.66 -7.16
C HIS A 48 -0.24 -4.54 -7.08
N ASP A 49 -0.70 -3.32 -6.81
CA ASP A 49 0.19 -2.16 -6.67
C ASP A 49 1.15 -2.35 -5.50
N LEU A 50 0.69 -2.96 -4.41
CA LEU A 50 1.54 -3.25 -3.25
C LEU A 50 2.61 -4.29 -3.57
N PHE A 51 2.32 -5.26 -4.43
CA PHE A 51 3.34 -6.18 -4.93
C PHE A 51 4.42 -5.44 -5.71
N ASP A 52 4.01 -4.51 -6.57
CA ASP A 52 4.96 -3.71 -7.34
C ASP A 52 5.81 -2.85 -6.42
N MET A 53 5.20 -2.24 -5.41
CA MET A 53 5.93 -1.45 -4.40
C MET A 53 6.91 -2.31 -3.62
N GLY A 54 6.50 -3.51 -3.24
CA GLY A 54 7.37 -4.46 -2.55
C GLY A 54 8.57 -4.85 -3.40
N ALA A 55 8.37 -5.08 -4.71
CA ALA A 55 9.46 -5.38 -5.62
C ALA A 55 10.43 -4.21 -5.74
N GLU A 56 9.91 -2.99 -5.82
CA GLU A 56 10.74 -1.78 -5.89
C GLU A 56 11.60 -1.60 -4.64
N LEU A 57 11.04 -1.90 -3.47
CA LEU A 57 11.76 -1.84 -2.20
C LEU A 57 12.78 -2.96 -2.05
N CYS A 58 12.49 -4.12 -2.62
CA CYS A 58 13.30 -5.32 -2.47
C CYS A 58 14.53 -5.34 -3.40
N ILE A 59 14.40 -4.74 -4.60
CA ILE A 59 15.43 -4.81 -5.62
C ILE A 59 16.00 -3.40 -5.85
N PRO A 60 17.23 -3.11 -5.40
CA PRO A 60 17.83 -1.78 -5.58
C PRO A 60 17.85 -1.37 -7.05
N GLY A 61 17.42 -0.15 -7.32
CA GLY A 61 17.39 0.39 -8.68
C GLY A 61 16.22 -0.06 -9.54
N HIS A 62 15.40 -0.97 -9.02
CA HIS A 62 14.19 -1.42 -9.71
C HIS A 62 13.07 -0.41 -9.56
N THR A 63 12.41 -0.05 -10.66
CA THR A 63 11.25 0.83 -10.65
C THR A 63 10.04 0.06 -11.16
N ALA A 64 9.06 -0.17 -10.30
CA ALA A 64 7.87 -0.95 -10.62
C ALA A 64 6.59 -0.15 -10.48
N VAL A 65 6.56 0.81 -9.55
CA VAL A 65 5.38 1.66 -9.34
C VAL A 65 5.42 2.83 -10.30
N THR A 66 4.32 3.07 -11.01
CA THR A 66 4.23 4.11 -12.03
C THR A 66 3.34 5.27 -11.56
N GLN A 67 3.48 6.41 -12.21
CA GLN A 67 2.60 7.55 -11.96
C GLN A 67 1.15 7.23 -12.28
N ASP A 68 0.89 6.37 -13.26
CA ASP A 68 -0.46 5.95 -13.60
C ASP A 68 -1.10 5.17 -12.45
N GLN A 69 -0.35 4.34 -11.74
CA GLN A 69 -0.86 3.62 -10.57
C GLN A 69 -1.24 4.60 -9.46
N ILE A 70 -0.41 5.61 -9.22
CA ILE A 70 -0.68 6.65 -8.21
C ILE A 70 -1.92 7.46 -8.61
N ALA A 71 -2.01 7.88 -9.86
CA ALA A 71 -3.15 8.65 -10.36
C ALA A 71 -4.45 7.84 -10.27
N HIS A 72 -4.39 6.55 -10.58
CA HIS A 72 -5.55 5.67 -10.47
C HIS A 72 -6.03 5.57 -9.02
N LEU A 73 -5.11 5.41 -8.09
CA LEU A 73 -5.45 5.35 -6.66
C LEU A 73 -6.13 6.64 -6.20
N ASP A 74 -5.59 7.80 -6.60
CA ASP A 74 -6.19 9.10 -6.27
C ASP A 74 -7.62 9.21 -6.84
N THR A 75 -7.83 8.76 -8.05
CA THR A 75 -9.15 8.77 -8.69
C THR A 75 -10.14 7.90 -7.92
N ARG A 76 -9.73 6.72 -7.50
CA ARG A 76 -10.61 5.83 -6.75
C ARG A 76 -10.90 6.37 -5.36
N LEU A 77 -9.90 6.97 -4.71
CA LEU A 77 -10.09 7.61 -3.41
C LEU A 77 -11.12 8.75 -3.53
N ALA A 78 -11.01 9.59 -4.55
CA ALA A 78 -11.98 10.66 -4.79
C ALA A 78 -13.38 10.11 -5.02
N HIS A 79 -13.50 8.99 -5.74
CA HIS A 79 -14.77 8.32 -5.98
C HIS A 79 -15.47 7.95 -4.68
N TYR A 80 -14.76 7.35 -3.73
CA TYR A 80 -15.35 6.95 -2.45
C TYR A 80 -15.62 8.17 -1.55
N ASN A 81 -14.72 9.14 -1.55
CA ASN A 81 -14.90 10.35 -0.74
C ASN A 81 -16.09 11.17 -1.16
N ALA A 82 -16.49 11.13 -2.42
CA ALA A 82 -17.60 11.93 -2.95
C ALA A 82 -18.92 11.61 -2.26
N THR A 83 -19.08 10.42 -1.69
CA THR A 83 -20.31 9.97 -1.04
C THR A 83 -20.25 10.06 0.49
N LEU A 84 -19.10 10.47 1.04
CA LEU A 84 -18.89 10.55 2.47
C LEU A 84 -19.05 11.98 2.97
N ALA A 85 -19.57 12.11 4.20
CA ALA A 85 -19.59 13.42 4.87
C ALA A 85 -18.16 13.86 5.16
N PRO A 86 -17.84 15.16 5.04
CA PRO A 86 -16.50 15.64 5.39
C PRO A 86 -16.17 15.35 6.84
N LEU A 87 -14.93 14.95 7.10
CA LEU A 87 -14.42 14.84 8.45
C LEU A 87 -14.13 16.24 8.98
N ARG A 88 -14.59 16.53 10.19
CA ARG A 88 -14.46 17.86 10.75
C ARG A 88 -13.31 18.00 11.73
N GLU A 89 -13.02 16.93 12.44
CA GLU A 89 -11.92 16.92 13.40
C GLU A 89 -11.58 15.50 13.80
N PHE A 90 -10.41 15.35 14.30
CA PHE A 90 -9.93 14.10 14.85
C PHE A 90 -9.51 14.28 16.29
#